data_e2db6a0fa02462dc533d2aa27b5b6a57
#
_entry.id   e2db6a0fa02462dc533d2aa27b5b6a57
#
_cell.length_a   1.000
_cell.length_b   1.000
_cell.length_c   1.000
_cell.angle_alpha   90.00
_cell.angle_beta   90.00
_cell.angle_gamma   90.00
#
_symmetry.space_group_name_H-M   'P 1'
#
loop_
_entity.id
_entity.type
_entity.pdbx_description
1 polymer ?
#
loop_
_entity_poly.entity_id
_entity_poly.type
_entity_poly.pdbx_seq_one_letter_code
_entity_poly.pdbx_strand_id
1 'polypeptide(L)'
;MSYVSSLLDTERRRDPRVRLEMFLNQYVEDNPARSLAVNLSHTGLYVQKLAEPVVHQPKIVGLEFELPGTGEIIWAAAEPRFDYLGDYFHVRGLRFVGMARKHERLLCDFVTEKRLRDLRWIRQNRIVIPN
;
A
#
# COMPACT_ATOMS: atom_id res chain seq x y z
N MET A 1 -15.17 8.61 4.15
CA MET A 1 -14.63 8.25 5.47
C MET A 1 -13.46 9.16 5.78
N SER A 2 -13.39 9.68 6.99
CA SER A 2 -12.31 10.57 7.37
C SER A 2 -10.99 9.79 7.54
N TYR A 3 -9.87 10.50 7.44
CA TYR A 3 -8.54 9.93 7.66
C TYR A 3 -8.42 9.29 9.05
N VAL A 4 -9.00 9.95 10.05
CA VAL A 4 -8.98 9.45 11.44
C VAL A 4 -9.73 8.12 11.55
N SER A 5 -10.89 8.00 10.92
CA SER A 5 -11.64 6.75 10.91
C SER A 5 -10.85 5.62 10.25
N SER A 6 -10.11 5.93 9.17
CA SER A 6 -9.25 4.96 8.50
C SER A 6 -8.14 4.44 9.41
N LEU A 7 -7.55 5.31 10.24
CA LEU A 7 -6.52 4.91 11.19
C LEU A 7 -7.10 4.01 12.29
N LEU A 8 -8.33 4.27 12.73
CA LEU A 8 -9.00 3.42 13.71
C LEU A 8 -9.25 2.03 13.16
N ASP A 9 -9.72 1.94 11.93
CA ASP A 9 -9.93 0.65 11.29
C ASP A 9 -8.62 -0.11 11.16
N THR A 10 -7.53 0.58 10.82
CA THR A 10 -6.19 0.02 10.74
C THR A 10 -5.77 -0.54 12.09
N GLU A 11 -6.04 0.18 13.18
CA GLU A 11 -5.68 -0.22 14.54
C GLU A 11 -6.36 -1.52 14.95
N ARG A 12 -7.58 -1.77 14.48
CA ARG A 12 -8.35 -2.98 14.82
C ARG A 12 -7.95 -4.21 14.01
N ARG A 13 -7.23 -4.04 12.93
CA ARG A 13 -6.83 -5.14 12.05
C ARG A 13 -5.64 -5.89 12.61
N ARG A 14 -5.58 -7.21 12.31
CA ARG A 14 -4.38 -8.01 12.56
C ARG A 14 -3.19 -7.51 11.77
N ASP A 15 -3.47 -6.90 10.62
CA ASP A 15 -2.50 -6.42 9.65
C ASP A 15 -2.69 -4.91 9.48
N PRO A 16 -2.05 -4.10 10.33
CA PRO A 16 -2.21 -2.66 10.28
C PRO A 16 -1.76 -2.08 8.95
N ARG A 17 -2.57 -1.18 8.40
CA ARG A 17 -2.28 -0.46 7.17
C ARG A 17 -2.07 1.00 7.47
N VAL A 18 -1.15 1.63 6.73
CA VAL A 18 -0.93 3.06 6.80
C VAL A 18 -1.33 3.70 5.49
N ARG A 19 -1.92 4.89 5.57
CA ARG A 19 -2.24 5.67 4.38
C ARG A 19 -1.00 6.44 3.94
N LEU A 20 -0.79 6.46 2.64
CA LEU A 20 0.31 7.21 2.05
C LEU A 20 0.01 7.43 0.57
N GLU A 21 0.87 8.20 -0.09
CA GLU A 21 0.90 8.30 -1.54
C GLU A 21 2.32 7.98 -1.96
N MET A 22 2.47 6.92 -2.74
CA MET A 22 3.79 6.42 -3.10
C MET A 22 3.73 5.89 -4.53
N PHE A 23 4.52 6.48 -5.41
CA PHE A 23 4.64 5.95 -6.76
C PHE A 23 5.45 4.67 -6.74
N LEU A 24 5.04 3.74 -7.57
CA LEU A 24 5.74 2.47 -7.71
C LEU A 24 5.70 2.01 -9.16
N ASN A 25 6.59 1.08 -9.49
CA ASN A 25 6.58 0.40 -10.76
C ASN A 25 6.02 -1.00 -10.57
N GLN A 26 5.02 -1.36 -11.37
CA GLN A 26 4.54 -2.72 -11.48
C GLN A 26 5.13 -3.34 -12.74
N TYR A 27 5.57 -4.57 -12.62
CA TYR A 27 6.10 -5.33 -13.76
C TYR A 27 5.19 -6.50 -14.03
N VAL A 28 4.53 -6.47 -15.18
CA VAL A 28 3.69 -7.57 -15.67
C VAL A 28 4.39 -8.11 -16.90
N GLU A 29 4.90 -9.35 -16.82
CA GLU A 29 5.64 -9.98 -17.91
C GLU A 29 6.77 -9.07 -18.43
N ASP A 30 7.55 -8.50 -17.50
CA ASP A 30 8.66 -7.59 -17.77
C ASP A 30 8.25 -6.22 -18.34
N ASN A 31 6.97 -5.93 -18.46
CA ASN A 31 6.49 -4.62 -18.89
C ASN A 31 6.21 -3.73 -17.68
N PRO A 32 6.95 -2.61 -17.54
CA PRO A 32 6.72 -1.72 -16.42
C PRO A 32 5.47 -0.87 -16.61
N ALA A 33 4.75 -0.66 -15.51
CA ALA A 33 3.61 0.27 -15.47
C ALA A 33 3.71 1.05 -14.17
N ARG A 34 3.62 2.37 -14.26
CA ARG A 34 3.68 3.22 -13.07
C ARG A 34 2.31 3.33 -12.43
N SER A 35 2.27 3.18 -11.12
CA SER A 35 1.04 3.23 -10.34
C SER A 35 1.25 4.02 -9.06
N LEU A 36 0.15 4.41 -8.43
CA LEU A 36 0.17 5.12 -7.17
C LEU A 36 -0.35 4.19 -6.08
N ALA A 37 0.47 3.92 -5.07
CA ALA A 37 0.03 3.20 -3.88
C ALA A 37 -0.64 4.20 -2.94
N VAL A 38 -1.79 3.82 -2.40
CA VAL A 38 -2.59 4.68 -1.52
C VAL A 38 -2.65 4.16 -0.09
N ASN A 39 -2.21 2.94 0.13
CA ASN A 39 -1.97 2.40 1.47
C ASN A 39 -0.90 1.32 1.41
N LEU A 40 -0.38 0.97 2.57
CA LEU A 40 0.69 -0.01 2.68
C LEU A 40 0.59 -0.72 4.02
N SER A 41 0.79 -2.04 4.01
CA SER A 41 0.97 -2.87 5.19
C SER A 41 2.15 -3.81 4.94
N HIS A 42 2.51 -4.62 5.94
CA HIS A 42 3.58 -5.60 5.74
C HIS A 42 3.13 -6.80 4.90
N THR A 43 1.84 -6.94 4.60
CA THR A 43 1.33 -8.03 3.78
C THR A 43 0.91 -7.63 2.39
N GLY A 44 0.75 -6.33 2.11
CA GLY A 44 0.31 -5.89 0.80
C GLY A 44 0.07 -4.40 0.71
N LEU A 45 -0.48 -3.98 -0.42
CA LEU A 45 -0.80 -2.59 -0.67
C LEU A 45 -1.95 -2.48 -1.68
N TYR A 46 -2.55 -1.30 -1.73
CA TYR A 46 -3.54 -0.97 -2.77
C TYR A 46 -2.92 0.04 -3.72
N VAL A 47 -3.07 -0.24 -5.01
CA VAL A 47 -2.60 0.66 -6.07
C VAL A 47 -3.77 1.22 -6.84
N GLN A 48 -3.58 2.41 -7.35
CA GLN A 48 -4.55 3.15 -8.13
C GLN A 48 -3.88 3.61 -9.41
N LYS A 49 -4.54 3.44 -10.54
CA LYS A 49 -4.07 3.94 -11.83
C LYS A 49 -5.26 4.36 -12.67
N LEU A 50 -5.00 5.10 -13.74
CA LEU A 50 -6.06 5.46 -14.68
C LEU A 50 -6.70 4.20 -15.24
N ALA A 51 -8.02 4.20 -15.32
CA ALA A 51 -8.75 3.06 -15.87
C ALA A 51 -8.40 2.89 -17.35
N GLU A 52 -8.06 1.68 -17.72
CA GLU A 52 -7.81 1.29 -19.11
C GLU A 52 -8.49 -0.04 -19.39
N PRO A 53 -8.73 -0.37 -20.65
CA PRO A 53 -9.35 -1.65 -20.98
C PRO A 53 -8.55 -2.78 -20.38
N VAL A 54 -9.20 -3.61 -19.57
CA VAL A 54 -8.54 -4.76 -18.97
C VAL A 54 -8.53 -5.89 -19.98
N VAL A 55 -7.36 -6.15 -20.51
CA VAL A 55 -7.19 -7.21 -21.49
C VAL A 55 -6.60 -8.46 -20.83
N HIS A 56 -5.90 -8.28 -19.71
CA HIS A 56 -5.15 -9.37 -19.10
C HIS A 56 -5.07 -9.20 -17.59
N GLN A 57 -5.35 -10.26 -16.85
CA GLN A 57 -5.18 -10.27 -15.40
C GLN A 57 -3.98 -11.13 -15.05
N PRO A 58 -2.87 -10.52 -14.61
CA PRO A 58 -1.68 -11.28 -14.25
C PRO A 58 -1.93 -12.07 -12.96
N LYS A 59 -1.30 -13.22 -12.84
CA LYS A 59 -1.33 -14.02 -11.60
C LYS A 59 -0.36 -13.46 -10.58
N ILE A 60 0.80 -13.01 -11.04
CA ILE A 60 1.86 -12.44 -10.21
C ILE A 60 2.36 -11.17 -10.88
N VAL A 61 2.61 -10.15 -10.08
CA VAL A 61 3.23 -8.91 -10.54
C VAL A 61 4.49 -8.66 -9.73
N GLY A 62 5.52 -8.10 -10.37
CA GLY A 62 6.69 -7.59 -9.67
C GLY A 62 6.44 -6.16 -9.23
N LEU A 63 6.93 -5.80 -8.06
CA LEU A 63 6.79 -4.45 -7.52
C LEU A 63 8.15 -3.89 -7.15
N GLU A 64 8.34 -2.63 -7.49
CA GLU A 64 9.52 -1.87 -7.10
C GLU A 64 9.06 -0.52 -6.57
N PHE A 65 9.42 -0.19 -5.33
CA PHE A 65 9.03 1.08 -4.74
C PHE A 65 10.05 1.55 -3.70
N GLU A 66 10.17 2.86 -3.58
CA GLU A 66 11.00 3.46 -2.54
C GLU A 66 10.11 3.80 -1.35
N LEU A 67 10.51 3.35 -0.16
CA LEU A 67 9.82 3.72 1.08
C LEU A 67 10.00 5.22 1.32
N PRO A 68 8.90 5.98 1.44
CA PRO A 68 8.98 7.43 1.52
C PRO A 68 9.91 7.93 2.62
N GLY A 69 10.82 8.84 2.24
CA GLY A 69 11.74 9.48 3.18
C GLY A 69 12.91 8.63 3.65
N THR A 70 13.09 7.42 3.13
CA THR A 70 14.15 6.53 3.61
C THR A 70 15.27 6.30 2.60
N GLY A 71 14.99 6.48 1.31
CA GLY A 71 15.92 6.11 0.25
C GLY A 71 16.03 4.61 0.01
N GLU A 72 15.24 3.81 0.75
CA GLU A 72 15.29 2.35 0.64
C GLU A 72 14.33 1.86 -0.44
N ILE A 73 14.83 1.06 -1.36
CA ILE A 73 14.04 0.49 -2.45
C ILE A 73 13.67 -0.95 -2.12
N ILE A 74 12.38 -1.25 -2.22
CA ILE A 74 11.84 -2.56 -1.93
C ILE A 74 11.48 -3.24 -3.26
N TRP A 75 11.85 -4.50 -3.36
CA TRP A 75 11.45 -5.38 -4.46
C TRP A 75 10.58 -6.49 -3.90
N ALA A 76 9.45 -6.71 -4.51
CA ALA A 76 8.51 -7.74 -4.04
C ALA A 76 7.79 -8.39 -5.22
N ALA A 77 7.38 -9.63 -5.04
CA ALA A 77 6.39 -10.27 -5.87
C ALA A 77 5.05 -10.20 -5.16
N ALA A 78 3.99 -9.94 -5.89
CA ALA A 78 2.66 -9.82 -5.32
C ALA A 78 1.63 -10.49 -6.21
N GLU A 79 0.51 -10.88 -5.61
CA GLU A 79 -0.63 -11.41 -6.35
C GLU A 79 -1.82 -10.47 -6.21
N PRO A 80 -2.54 -10.20 -7.30
CA PRO A 80 -3.79 -9.44 -7.23
C PRO A 80 -4.85 -10.22 -6.43
N ARG A 81 -5.46 -9.54 -5.46
CA ARG A 81 -6.51 -10.13 -4.61
C ARG A 81 -7.85 -9.46 -4.80
N PHE A 82 -7.84 -8.26 -5.34
CA PHE A 82 -9.03 -7.45 -5.46
C PHE A 82 -8.84 -6.46 -6.60
N ASP A 83 -9.86 -6.32 -7.45
CA ASP A 83 -9.88 -5.33 -8.52
C ASP A 83 -11.20 -4.58 -8.49
N TYR A 84 -11.12 -3.26 -8.60
CA TYR A 84 -12.29 -2.40 -8.74
C TYR A 84 -12.06 -1.45 -9.92
N LEU A 85 -12.97 -1.49 -10.88
CA LEU A 85 -12.95 -0.59 -12.03
C LEU A 85 -13.98 0.51 -11.83
N GLY A 86 -13.50 1.71 -11.50
CA GLY A 86 -14.33 2.90 -11.49
C GLY A 86 -14.39 3.55 -12.85
N ASP A 87 -15.06 4.69 -12.95
CA ASP A 87 -15.19 5.41 -14.22
C ASP A 87 -13.84 5.96 -14.70
N TYR A 88 -12.98 6.36 -13.77
CA TYR A 88 -11.71 6.99 -14.09
C TYR A 88 -10.49 6.24 -13.55
N PHE A 89 -10.65 5.39 -12.55
CA PHE A 89 -9.55 4.73 -11.89
C PHE A 89 -9.77 3.24 -11.77
N HIS A 90 -8.68 2.51 -11.91
CA HIS A 90 -8.60 1.10 -11.57
C HIS A 90 -7.88 0.98 -10.22
N VAL A 91 -8.55 0.43 -9.23
CA VAL A 91 -7.98 0.16 -7.90
C VAL A 91 -7.73 -1.34 -7.78
N ARG A 92 -6.52 -1.70 -7.37
CA ARG A 92 -6.13 -3.09 -7.24
C ARG A 92 -5.49 -3.33 -5.88
N GLY A 93 -5.98 -4.34 -5.16
CA GLY A 93 -5.35 -4.83 -3.95
C GLY A 93 -4.32 -5.89 -4.32
N LEU A 94 -3.10 -5.72 -3.82
CA LEU A 94 -1.97 -6.62 -4.08
C LEU A 94 -1.48 -7.19 -2.76
N ARG A 95 -1.32 -8.50 -2.71
CA ARG A 95 -0.77 -9.20 -1.55
C ARG A 95 0.66 -9.64 -1.87
N PHE A 96 1.60 -9.31 -0.99
CA PHE A 96 2.98 -9.77 -1.17
C PHE A 96 3.06 -11.29 -1.02
N VAL A 97 3.70 -11.94 -1.97
CA VAL A 97 3.91 -13.39 -1.96
C VAL A 97 5.39 -13.75 -1.97
N GLY A 98 6.27 -12.81 -2.23
CA GLY A 98 7.70 -13.03 -2.20
C GLY A 98 8.46 -11.75 -1.96
N MET A 99 9.41 -11.78 -1.04
CA MET A 99 10.22 -10.61 -0.69
C MET A 99 11.46 -11.09 0.04
N ALA A 100 12.61 -10.45 -0.23
CA ALA A 100 13.82 -10.73 0.53
C ALA A 100 13.62 -10.34 2.00
N ARG A 101 14.21 -11.09 2.92
CA ARG A 101 14.08 -10.81 4.36
C ARG A 101 14.51 -9.40 4.74
N LYS A 102 15.54 -8.88 4.09
CA LYS A 102 15.99 -7.51 4.30
C LYS A 102 14.89 -6.52 3.98
N HIS A 103 14.21 -6.70 2.85
CA HIS A 103 13.13 -5.82 2.41
C HIS A 103 11.91 -5.96 3.33
N GLU A 104 11.59 -7.18 3.73
CA GLU A 104 10.49 -7.44 4.66
C GLU A 104 10.70 -6.70 5.99
N ARG A 105 11.92 -6.73 6.50
CA ARG A 105 12.27 -6.03 7.75
C ARG A 105 12.16 -4.52 7.60
N LEU A 106 12.71 -3.97 6.52
CA LEU A 106 12.61 -2.54 6.23
C LEU A 106 11.16 -2.09 6.12
N LEU A 107 10.34 -2.88 5.45
CA LEU A 107 8.92 -2.61 5.27
C LEU A 107 8.18 -2.61 6.62
N CYS A 108 8.39 -3.64 7.43
CA CYS A 108 7.76 -3.75 8.74
C CYS A 108 8.13 -2.57 9.64
N ASP A 109 9.40 -2.20 9.67
CA ASP A 109 9.87 -1.07 10.46
C ASP A 109 9.21 0.24 10.00
N PHE A 110 9.17 0.45 8.69
CA PHE A 110 8.54 1.65 8.12
C PHE A 110 7.06 1.75 8.49
N VAL A 111 6.30 0.68 8.29
CA VAL A 111 4.86 0.67 8.59
C VAL A 111 4.61 0.90 10.07
N THR A 112 5.39 0.25 10.93
CA THR A 112 5.26 0.40 12.38
C THR A 112 5.53 1.83 12.81
N GLU A 113 6.63 2.42 12.34
CA GLU A 113 6.99 3.79 12.70
C GLU A 113 5.96 4.80 12.21
N LYS A 114 5.50 4.66 10.97
CA LYS A 114 4.51 5.58 10.42
C LYS A 114 3.20 5.49 11.19
N ARG A 115 2.76 4.28 11.51
CA ARG A 115 1.54 4.08 12.29
C ARG A 115 1.64 4.74 13.66
N LEU A 116 2.76 4.58 14.34
CA LEU A 116 2.99 5.20 15.64
C LEU A 116 3.00 6.73 15.56
N ARG A 117 3.62 7.29 14.53
CA ARG A 117 3.63 8.73 14.31
C ARG A 117 2.22 9.26 14.06
N ASP A 118 1.44 8.58 13.23
CA ASP A 118 0.08 8.98 12.91
C ASP A 118 -0.80 8.93 14.16
N LEU A 119 -0.67 7.90 14.98
CA LEU A 119 -1.43 7.78 16.23
C LEU A 119 -1.03 8.85 17.24
N ARG A 120 0.26 9.18 17.33
CA ARG A 120 0.73 10.27 18.19
C ARG A 120 0.18 11.62 17.76
N TRP A 121 0.15 11.85 16.45
CA TRP A 121 -0.40 13.09 15.91
C TRP A 121 -1.88 13.25 16.29
N ILE A 122 -2.68 12.19 16.17
CA ILE A 122 -4.09 12.21 16.56
C ILE A 122 -4.22 12.54 18.05
N ARG A 123 -3.42 11.91 18.89
CA ARG A 123 -3.44 12.12 20.34
C ARG A 123 -3.05 13.55 20.71
N GLN A 124 -2.00 14.07 20.10
CA GLN A 124 -1.50 15.41 20.36
C GLN A 124 -2.48 16.50 19.94
N ASN A 125 -3.21 16.26 18.88
CA ASN A 125 -4.17 17.23 18.35
C ASN A 125 -5.56 17.07 18.96
N ARG A 126 -5.73 16.18 19.92
CA ARG A 126 -6.99 15.93 20.65
C ARG A 126 -8.17 15.72 19.70
N ILE A 127 -7.96 14.94 18.66
CA ILE A 127 -9.01 14.68 17.70
C ILE A 127 -10.05 13.75 18.33
N VAL A 128 -11.30 14.20 18.35
CA VAL A 128 -12.42 13.37 18.80
C VAL A 128 -12.78 12.45 17.64
N ILE A 129 -12.72 11.16 17.90
CA ILE A 129 -12.95 10.17 16.88
C ILE A 129 -14.38 9.67 17.01
N PRO A 130 -15.24 9.87 15.98
CA PRO A 130 -16.60 9.37 16.03
C PRO A 130 -16.63 7.85 16.02
N ASN A 131 -17.54 7.30 16.78
CA ASN A 131 -17.76 5.86 16.85
C ASN A 131 -18.38 5.33 15.57
#